data_e873b27424786d2a4630f213a8179035
#
_entry.id   e873b27424786d2a4630f213a8179035
#
_cell.length_a   1.000
_cell.length_b   1.000
_cell.length_c   1.000
_cell.angle_alpha   90.00
_cell.angle_beta   90.00
_cell.angle_gamma   90.00
#
_symmetry.space_group_name_H-M   'P 1'
#
loop_
_entity.id
_entity.type
_entity.pdbx_description
1 polymer ?
#
loop_
_entity_poly.entity_id
_entity_poly.type
_entity_poly.pdbx_seq_one_letter_code
_entity_poly.pdbx_strand_id
1 'polypeptide(L)'
;MINESPEVFYLDVQVSNINSDGQLTSTLAEYNESRLLPYLFNPEKYYGSIVQFNLTNTDAPILNVPIVPNQGNINTSIYNIYLTYSNTTISENVVFIPQNKIAPLPPPPNQTSNGLQDNQFFYYSIYNYSYFAYLVNNALSSAWTQLRGLFPLIPDEPAPYIKYDPITQLFSIYSPNNVFNQNFASPVVIYFNGPLYTLFSYFPAYTVDLNGLALQQIVITTNNSVVDSSGINTLTQETSSINLFSQVISICITSQFLPVIKSQIFNPKLYYGGVVEPLNNNTQSRNILLEYSLEDNIYYKNIVYNPTAQYRVFELTGENPLFNLDFKFWYRTVFGDLEPIYLNSGTYLSLKIGFFRKDYYKKLKNHN
;
A
#
# COMPACT_ATOMS: atom_id res chain seq x y z
N MET A 1 45.83 -20.02 19.35
CA MET A 1 44.80 -19.15 19.94
C MET A 1 43.44 -19.73 19.52
N ILE A 2 42.70 -20.27 20.49
CA ILE A 2 41.35 -20.71 20.22
C ILE A 2 40.55 -19.40 20.05
N ASN A 3 40.20 -19.08 18.81
CA ASN A 3 39.27 -17.96 18.53
C ASN A 3 37.90 -18.34 19.09
N GLU A 4 37.70 -18.09 20.39
CA GLU A 4 36.34 -18.20 20.96
C GLU A 4 35.48 -17.14 20.29
N SER A 5 34.48 -17.62 19.58
CA SER A 5 33.49 -16.74 18.97
C SER A 5 32.77 -15.94 20.07
N PRO A 6 32.48 -14.66 19.88
CA PRO A 6 31.87 -13.80 20.90
C PRO A 6 30.52 -14.37 21.37
N GLU A 7 30.18 -14.12 22.65
CA GLU A 7 28.90 -14.56 23.21
C GLU A 7 27.71 -13.86 22.54
N VAL A 8 27.90 -12.58 22.23
CA VAL A 8 26.92 -11.73 21.53
C VAL A 8 27.66 -10.79 20.60
N PHE A 9 27.14 -10.59 19.41
CA PHE A 9 27.56 -9.49 18.55
C PHE A 9 26.40 -8.95 17.72
N TYR A 10 26.48 -7.69 17.33
CA TYR A 10 25.49 -7.01 16.54
C TYR A 10 26.09 -6.55 15.21
N LEU A 11 25.25 -6.57 14.18
CA LEU A 11 25.53 -5.95 12.89
C LEU A 11 24.48 -4.87 12.64
N ASP A 12 24.96 -3.70 12.28
CA ASP A 12 24.13 -2.60 11.80
C ASP A 12 24.24 -2.58 10.27
N VAL A 13 23.12 -2.70 9.60
CA VAL A 13 22.98 -2.68 8.15
C VAL A 13 22.17 -1.46 7.77
N GLN A 14 22.67 -0.68 6.84
CA GLN A 14 21.96 0.44 6.25
C GLN A 14 21.92 0.28 4.73
N VAL A 15 20.73 0.40 4.17
CA VAL A 15 20.50 0.47 2.73
C VAL A 15 19.96 1.85 2.44
N SER A 16 20.58 2.58 1.54
CA SER A 16 20.18 3.94 1.18
C SER A 16 20.21 4.14 -0.32
N ASN A 17 19.26 4.95 -0.80
CA ASN A 17 19.23 5.40 -2.19
C ASN A 17 19.65 6.86 -2.25
N ILE A 18 20.95 7.10 -2.42
CA ILE A 18 21.51 8.47 -2.44
C ILE A 18 21.43 9.09 -3.85
N ASN A 19 21.29 8.29 -4.90
CA ASN A 19 21.25 8.75 -6.30
C ASN A 19 22.34 9.80 -6.64
N SER A 20 23.57 9.41 -6.46
CA SER A 20 24.75 10.27 -6.66
C SER A 20 24.91 10.78 -8.11
N ASP A 21 24.25 10.13 -9.06
CA ASP A 21 24.26 10.44 -10.49
C ASP A 21 23.11 11.37 -10.93
N GLY A 22 22.31 11.85 -9.99
CA GLY A 22 21.21 12.78 -10.25
C GLY A 22 19.97 12.15 -10.92
N GLN A 23 19.95 10.84 -11.10
CA GLN A 23 18.77 10.14 -11.59
C GLN A 23 17.82 9.83 -10.41
N LEU A 24 16.59 10.34 -10.46
CA LEU A 24 15.57 10.14 -9.42
C LEU A 24 14.91 8.76 -9.56
N THR A 25 15.72 7.69 -9.62
CA THR A 25 15.22 6.32 -9.74
C THR A 25 15.12 5.65 -8.38
N SER A 26 14.09 4.83 -8.21
CA SER A 26 13.98 3.96 -7.02
C SER A 26 14.95 2.77 -7.16
N THR A 27 15.49 2.31 -6.04
CA THR A 27 16.39 1.14 -5.98
C THR A 27 15.80 0.06 -5.11
N LEU A 28 16.08 -1.20 -5.46
CA LEU A 28 15.64 -2.33 -4.66
C LEU A 28 16.26 -2.28 -3.25
N ALA A 29 15.43 -2.46 -2.23
CA ALA A 29 15.91 -2.54 -0.84
C ALA A 29 16.53 -3.91 -0.60
N GLU A 30 17.83 -4.02 -0.87
CA GLU A 30 18.60 -5.24 -0.60
C GLU A 30 20.01 -4.91 -0.12
N TYR A 31 20.53 -5.81 0.70
CA TYR A 31 21.90 -5.75 1.20
C TYR A 31 22.59 -7.07 0.90
N ASN A 32 23.81 -7.01 0.41
CA ASN A 32 24.63 -8.18 0.14
C ASN A 32 26.08 -7.85 0.42
N GLU A 33 26.73 -8.60 1.32
CA GLU A 33 28.13 -8.43 1.67
C GLU A 33 28.81 -9.77 1.80
N SER A 34 30.01 -9.87 1.21
CA SER A 34 30.92 -11.01 1.33
C SER A 34 32.21 -10.56 2.00
N ARG A 35 32.70 -11.33 2.97
CA ARG A 35 33.96 -11.05 3.70
C ARG A 35 34.99 -12.15 3.51
N LEU A 36 36.27 -11.78 3.63
CA LEU A 36 37.36 -12.73 3.63
C LEU A 36 37.45 -13.53 4.95
N LEU A 37 37.05 -12.91 6.06
CA LEU A 37 36.91 -13.56 7.36
C LEU A 37 35.43 -13.81 7.66
N PRO A 38 35.09 -15.00 8.17
CA PRO A 38 33.67 -15.32 8.42
C PRO A 38 33.08 -14.41 9.51
N TYR A 39 31.81 -14.09 9.37
CA TYR A 39 31.00 -13.48 10.42
C TYR A 39 30.84 -14.42 11.62
N LEU A 40 30.62 -15.71 11.33
CA LEU A 40 30.51 -16.81 12.28
C LEU A 40 31.29 -18.01 11.80
N PHE A 41 32.14 -18.56 12.67
CA PHE A 41 32.89 -19.80 12.37
C PHE A 41 31.99 -21.04 12.48
N ASN A 42 31.06 -21.03 13.44
CA ASN A 42 30.15 -22.14 13.71
C ASN A 42 28.72 -21.59 13.87
N PRO A 43 27.98 -21.35 12.76
CA PRO A 43 26.65 -20.75 12.83
C PRO A 43 25.66 -21.52 13.70
N GLU A 44 25.73 -22.87 13.71
CA GLU A 44 24.88 -23.74 14.51
C GLU A 44 24.89 -23.45 16.02
N LYS A 45 25.94 -22.78 16.51
CA LYS A 45 26.05 -22.40 17.93
C LYS A 45 25.31 -21.11 18.27
N TYR A 46 24.65 -20.48 17.31
CA TYR A 46 24.03 -19.18 17.46
C TYR A 46 22.52 -19.20 17.17
N TYR A 47 21.83 -18.32 17.86
CA TYR A 47 20.54 -17.79 17.48
C TYR A 47 20.77 -16.44 16.80
N GLY A 48 19.99 -16.13 15.79
CA GLY A 48 19.89 -14.79 15.20
C GLY A 48 18.58 -14.13 15.61
N SER A 49 18.58 -12.81 15.67
CA SER A 49 17.38 -12.01 15.90
C SER A 49 17.45 -10.66 15.21
N ILE A 50 16.34 -10.21 14.65
CA ILE A 50 16.21 -8.81 14.24
C ILE A 50 15.88 -7.99 15.49
N VAL A 51 16.83 -7.15 15.89
CA VAL A 51 16.74 -6.35 17.11
C VAL A 51 16.08 -5.00 16.85
N GLN A 52 16.32 -4.45 15.68
CA GLN A 52 15.72 -3.18 15.28
C GLN A 52 15.58 -3.12 13.75
N PHE A 53 14.51 -2.51 13.31
CA PHE A 53 14.29 -2.20 11.91
C PHE A 53 13.61 -0.84 11.80
N ASN A 54 14.04 -0.05 10.81
CA ASN A 54 13.45 1.26 10.51
C ASN A 54 13.33 1.44 9.00
N LEU A 55 12.17 1.82 8.53
CA LEU A 55 11.87 2.12 7.13
C LEU A 55 11.02 3.38 7.05
N THR A 56 11.39 4.29 6.17
CA THR A 56 10.55 5.46 5.86
C THR A 56 9.31 5.02 5.09
N ASN A 57 8.12 5.27 5.64
CA ASN A 57 6.84 4.77 5.09
C ASN A 57 6.46 5.36 3.72
N THR A 58 7.17 6.39 3.24
CA THR A 58 6.94 6.96 1.90
C THR A 58 7.26 5.98 0.77
N ASP A 59 7.95 4.88 1.08
CA ASP A 59 8.39 3.89 0.10
C ASP A 59 7.42 2.70 0.00
N ALA A 60 6.42 2.60 0.89
CA ALA A 60 5.35 1.62 0.79
C ALA A 60 4.08 2.24 0.18
N PRO A 61 3.48 1.65 -0.85
CA PRO A 61 2.22 2.13 -1.40
C PRO A 61 1.08 1.95 -0.40
N ILE A 62 0.19 2.93 -0.34
CA ILE A 62 -1.06 2.82 0.44
C ILE A 62 -2.15 2.05 -0.31
N LEU A 63 -2.06 2.03 -1.64
CA LEU A 63 -3.04 1.39 -2.51
C LEU A 63 -2.39 0.96 -3.82
N ASN A 64 -2.61 -0.28 -4.22
CA ASN A 64 -2.39 -0.76 -5.57
C ASN A 64 -3.70 -0.67 -6.36
N VAL A 65 -3.72 0.15 -7.41
CA VAL A 65 -4.93 0.44 -8.18
C VAL A 65 -5.19 -0.68 -9.19
N PRO A 66 -6.25 -1.47 -9.05
CA PRO A 66 -6.63 -2.45 -10.07
C PRO A 66 -7.10 -1.76 -11.36
N ILE A 67 -6.61 -2.23 -12.48
CA ILE A 67 -6.90 -1.68 -13.81
C ILE A 67 -7.85 -2.57 -14.57
N VAL A 68 -8.75 -1.96 -15.33
CA VAL A 68 -9.68 -2.67 -16.22
C VAL A 68 -9.06 -2.73 -17.63
N PRO A 69 -8.69 -3.91 -18.12
CA PRO A 69 -8.16 -4.03 -19.47
C PRO A 69 -9.20 -3.69 -20.54
N ASN A 70 -8.74 -3.17 -21.67
CA ASN A 70 -9.54 -2.93 -22.89
C ASN A 70 -10.65 -1.87 -22.79
N GLN A 71 -10.52 -0.90 -21.90
CA GLN A 71 -11.44 0.24 -21.77
C GLN A 71 -11.02 1.51 -22.56
N GLY A 72 -10.23 1.34 -23.60
CA GLY A 72 -9.74 2.45 -24.43
C GLY A 72 -8.55 3.23 -23.84
N ASN A 73 -8.47 3.36 -22.52
CA ASN A 73 -7.33 3.90 -21.79
C ASN A 73 -6.76 2.81 -20.88
N ILE A 74 -5.48 2.48 -21.06
CA ILE A 74 -4.78 1.44 -20.29
C ILE A 74 -4.71 1.72 -18.79
N ASN A 75 -4.95 2.95 -18.39
CA ASN A 75 -4.93 3.41 -17.00
C ASN A 75 -6.32 3.49 -16.36
N THR A 76 -7.36 3.01 -17.04
CA THR A 76 -8.73 2.95 -16.51
C THR A 76 -8.77 1.97 -15.34
N SER A 77 -9.16 2.47 -14.16
CA SER A 77 -9.27 1.64 -12.96
C SER A 77 -10.67 1.04 -12.81
N ILE A 78 -10.82 0.09 -11.86
CA ILE A 78 -12.12 -0.49 -11.49
C ILE A 78 -13.03 0.51 -10.74
N TYR A 79 -12.51 1.65 -10.32
CA TYR A 79 -13.23 2.66 -9.55
C TYR A 79 -14.05 3.54 -10.48
N ASN A 80 -15.35 3.69 -10.19
CA ASN A 80 -16.26 4.43 -11.04
C ASN A 80 -17.16 5.34 -10.19
N ILE A 81 -17.43 6.53 -10.72
CA ILE A 81 -18.38 7.50 -10.17
C ILE A 81 -19.55 7.71 -11.14
N TYR A 82 -20.68 8.10 -10.60
CA TYR A 82 -21.87 8.44 -11.39
C TYR A 82 -22.48 9.73 -10.85
N LEU A 83 -22.91 10.60 -11.76
CA LEU A 83 -23.74 11.76 -11.45
C LEU A 83 -25.08 11.61 -12.17
N THR A 84 -26.18 11.74 -11.42
CA THR A 84 -27.53 11.61 -11.98
C THR A 84 -28.32 12.90 -11.76
N TYR A 85 -28.97 13.36 -12.82
CA TYR A 85 -29.92 14.46 -12.79
C TYR A 85 -31.09 14.17 -13.75
N SER A 86 -32.31 14.37 -13.28
CA SER A 86 -33.51 14.22 -14.13
C SER A 86 -33.52 12.92 -14.96
N ASN A 87 -33.25 11.78 -14.34
CA ASN A 87 -33.16 10.44 -14.96
C ASN A 87 -31.99 10.23 -15.96
N THR A 88 -31.12 11.19 -16.13
CA THR A 88 -29.91 11.03 -16.95
C THR A 88 -28.73 10.78 -16.03
N THR A 89 -27.96 9.75 -16.33
CA THR A 89 -26.76 9.36 -15.58
C THR A 89 -25.52 9.49 -16.44
N ILE A 90 -24.54 10.21 -15.94
CA ILE A 90 -23.18 10.26 -16.49
C ILE A 90 -22.29 9.36 -15.61
N SER A 91 -21.49 8.51 -16.23
CA SER A 91 -20.53 7.67 -15.54
C SER A 91 -19.12 7.97 -16.00
N GLU A 92 -18.18 8.04 -15.05
CA GLU A 92 -16.76 8.25 -15.31
C GLU A 92 -15.90 7.30 -14.49
N ASN A 93 -14.94 6.67 -15.15
CA ASN A 93 -13.95 5.86 -14.48
C ASN A 93 -12.86 6.74 -13.86
N VAL A 94 -12.38 6.34 -12.71
CA VAL A 94 -11.17 6.94 -12.15
C VAL A 94 -9.98 6.42 -12.95
N VAL A 95 -9.29 7.31 -13.64
CA VAL A 95 -8.11 7.00 -14.45
C VAL A 95 -6.86 7.24 -13.61
N PHE A 96 -5.96 6.25 -13.55
CA PHE A 96 -4.69 6.39 -12.86
C PHE A 96 -3.76 7.34 -13.64
N ILE A 97 -3.16 8.29 -12.93
CA ILE A 97 -2.14 9.19 -13.45
C ILE A 97 -0.89 9.01 -12.58
N PRO A 98 0.30 8.70 -13.10
CA PRO A 98 1.51 8.57 -12.32
C PRO A 98 1.84 9.84 -11.53
N GLN A 99 2.26 9.69 -10.28
CA GLN A 99 2.69 10.84 -9.45
C GLN A 99 4.00 11.46 -9.97
N ASN A 100 4.90 10.65 -10.49
CA ASN A 100 6.12 11.13 -11.13
C ASN A 100 5.89 11.37 -12.63
N LYS A 101 5.78 12.64 -13.03
CA LYS A 101 5.55 13.04 -14.42
C LYS A 101 6.83 13.18 -15.25
N ILE A 102 8.00 13.11 -14.61
CA ILE A 102 9.31 13.30 -15.26
C ILE A 102 9.90 11.95 -15.66
N ALA A 103 9.68 10.91 -14.86
CA ALA A 103 10.14 9.58 -15.19
C ALA A 103 9.41 9.01 -16.41
N PRO A 104 10.09 8.26 -17.29
CA PRO A 104 9.41 7.51 -18.33
C PRO A 104 8.36 6.60 -17.69
N LEU A 105 7.17 6.56 -18.30
CA LEU A 105 6.11 5.69 -17.83
C LEU A 105 6.61 4.24 -17.88
N PRO A 106 6.51 3.49 -16.78
CA PRO A 106 6.79 2.06 -16.81
C PRO A 106 5.81 1.38 -17.78
N PRO A 107 6.16 0.23 -18.34
CA PRO A 107 5.23 -0.51 -19.19
C PRO A 107 3.96 -0.84 -18.41
N PRO A 108 2.81 -0.92 -19.10
CA PRO A 108 1.57 -1.37 -18.46
C PRO A 108 1.77 -2.74 -17.83
N PRO A 109 0.99 -3.11 -16.80
CA PRO A 109 1.05 -4.41 -16.19
C PRO A 109 0.95 -5.51 -17.25
N ASN A 110 1.77 -6.54 -17.15
CA ASN A 110 1.70 -7.68 -18.05
C ASN A 110 0.31 -8.31 -17.94
N GLN A 111 -0.35 -8.42 -19.08
CA GLN A 111 -1.57 -9.19 -19.21
C GLN A 111 -1.20 -10.53 -19.84
N THR A 112 -1.63 -11.61 -19.22
CA THR A 112 -1.55 -12.93 -19.85
C THR A 112 -2.56 -13.02 -20.97
N SER A 113 -2.39 -14.01 -21.89
CA SER A 113 -3.35 -14.30 -22.95
C SER A 113 -4.78 -14.55 -22.43
N ASN A 114 -4.93 -14.91 -21.16
CA ASN A 114 -6.21 -15.18 -20.51
C ASN A 114 -6.81 -13.93 -19.83
N GLY A 115 -6.22 -12.75 -20.03
CA GLY A 115 -6.68 -11.50 -19.40
C GLY A 115 -6.33 -11.38 -17.91
N LEU A 116 -5.48 -12.26 -17.38
CA LEU A 116 -4.96 -12.17 -16.01
C LEU A 116 -4.02 -10.97 -15.90
N GLN A 117 -4.14 -10.23 -14.81
CA GLN A 117 -3.32 -9.07 -14.53
C GLN A 117 -2.36 -9.37 -13.38
N ASP A 118 -1.09 -9.02 -13.57
CA ASP A 118 -0.10 -9.05 -12.52
C ASP A 118 -0.21 -7.75 -11.69
N ASN A 119 -0.57 -7.87 -10.42
CA ASN A 119 -0.70 -6.75 -9.50
C ASN A 119 0.63 -6.29 -8.87
N GLN A 120 1.76 -6.88 -9.26
CA GLN A 120 3.08 -6.57 -8.71
C GLN A 120 3.74 -5.32 -9.33
N PHE A 121 3.04 -4.54 -10.14
CA PHE A 121 3.62 -3.39 -10.80
C PHE A 121 3.42 -2.09 -10.02
N PHE A 122 4.53 -1.47 -9.61
CA PHE A 122 4.57 -0.16 -8.95
C PHE A 122 3.93 0.98 -9.75
N TYR A 123 3.74 0.78 -11.02
CA TYR A 123 3.13 1.73 -11.93
C TYR A 123 1.77 2.23 -11.45
N TYR A 124 0.97 1.37 -10.84
CA TYR A 124 -0.36 1.69 -10.34
C TYR A 124 -0.39 1.93 -8.83
N SER A 125 0.75 2.05 -8.20
CA SER A 125 0.85 2.29 -6.77
C SER A 125 0.57 3.75 -6.42
N ILE A 126 -0.17 3.96 -5.35
CA ILE A 126 -0.50 5.26 -4.77
C ILE A 126 0.13 5.35 -3.38
N TYR A 127 0.79 6.47 -3.09
CA TYR A 127 1.59 6.66 -1.87
C TYR A 127 0.99 7.67 -0.89
N ASN A 128 -0.09 8.37 -1.27
CA ASN A 128 -0.79 9.26 -0.34
C ASN A 128 -2.29 9.40 -0.67
N TYR A 129 -3.08 9.61 0.35
CA TYR A 129 -4.54 9.68 0.27
C TYR A 129 -5.03 10.89 -0.53
N SER A 130 -4.36 12.04 -0.39
CA SER A 130 -4.70 13.24 -1.14
C SER A 130 -4.54 13.06 -2.64
N TYR A 131 -3.55 12.25 -3.06
CA TYR A 131 -3.36 11.94 -4.47
C TYR A 131 -4.49 11.04 -5.01
N PHE A 132 -4.92 10.05 -4.25
CA PHE A 132 -6.10 9.26 -4.65
C PHE A 132 -7.36 10.13 -4.76
N ALA A 133 -7.61 10.99 -3.76
CA ALA A 133 -8.70 11.96 -3.83
C ALA A 133 -8.60 12.84 -5.08
N TYR A 134 -7.40 13.29 -5.46
CA TYR A 134 -7.19 14.05 -6.70
C TYR A 134 -7.61 13.26 -7.96
N LEU A 135 -7.29 11.96 -8.05
CA LEU A 135 -7.71 11.12 -9.19
C LEU A 135 -9.24 11.00 -9.27
N VAL A 136 -9.90 10.82 -8.11
CA VAL A 136 -11.37 10.78 -8.03
C VAL A 136 -11.99 12.13 -8.41
N ASN A 137 -11.36 13.24 -8.00
CA ASN A 137 -11.82 14.59 -8.33
C ASN A 137 -11.74 14.88 -9.83
N ASN A 138 -10.75 14.32 -10.53
CA ASN A 138 -10.70 14.44 -12.00
C ASN A 138 -11.92 13.76 -12.65
N ALA A 139 -12.31 12.58 -12.18
CA ALA A 139 -13.49 11.88 -12.67
C ALA A 139 -14.78 12.64 -12.30
N LEU A 140 -14.91 13.18 -11.08
CA LEU A 140 -16.05 14.01 -10.67
C LEU A 140 -16.17 15.27 -11.54
N SER A 141 -15.05 15.95 -11.82
CA SER A 141 -15.03 17.14 -12.68
C SER A 141 -15.41 16.82 -14.11
N SER A 142 -14.95 15.70 -14.66
CA SER A 142 -15.33 15.23 -16.00
C SER A 142 -16.81 14.95 -16.10
N ALA A 143 -17.34 14.16 -15.18
CA ALA A 143 -18.78 13.83 -15.11
C ALA A 143 -19.65 15.09 -14.95
N TRP A 144 -19.21 16.03 -14.11
CA TRP A 144 -19.91 17.29 -13.89
C TRP A 144 -19.95 18.14 -15.17
N THR A 145 -18.84 18.26 -15.87
CA THR A 145 -18.76 19.02 -17.14
C THR A 145 -19.70 18.43 -18.19
N GLN A 146 -19.74 17.10 -18.32
CA GLN A 146 -20.65 16.43 -19.25
C GLN A 146 -22.10 16.63 -18.87
N LEU A 147 -22.45 16.46 -17.58
CA LEU A 147 -23.82 16.63 -17.10
C LEU A 147 -24.32 18.05 -17.35
N ARG A 148 -23.52 19.07 -17.07
CA ARG A 148 -23.87 20.46 -17.35
C ARG A 148 -24.01 20.76 -18.85
N GLY A 149 -23.19 20.12 -19.68
CA GLY A 149 -23.32 20.21 -21.13
C GLY A 149 -24.69 19.72 -21.64
N LEU A 150 -25.24 18.69 -20.98
CA LEU A 150 -26.58 18.17 -21.30
C LEU A 150 -27.70 18.99 -20.67
N PHE A 151 -27.48 19.61 -19.52
CA PHE A 151 -28.48 20.37 -18.75
C PHE A 151 -27.99 21.79 -18.43
N PRO A 152 -27.99 22.71 -19.39
CA PRO A 152 -27.53 24.09 -19.20
C PRO A 152 -28.32 24.89 -18.14
N LEU A 153 -29.46 24.40 -17.71
CA LEU A 153 -30.27 25.02 -16.64
C LEU A 153 -29.78 24.70 -15.24
N ILE A 154 -28.88 23.72 -15.07
CA ILE A 154 -28.19 23.50 -13.80
C ILE A 154 -27.35 24.74 -13.50
N PRO A 155 -27.36 25.28 -12.27
CA PRO A 155 -26.57 26.45 -11.90
C PRO A 155 -25.09 26.30 -12.23
N ASP A 156 -24.44 27.42 -12.60
CA ASP A 156 -23.01 27.46 -12.91
C ASP A 156 -22.16 27.41 -11.65
N GLU A 157 -22.13 26.25 -11.03
CA GLU A 157 -21.45 25.97 -9.78
C GLU A 157 -20.22 25.08 -10.01
N PRO A 158 -19.24 25.09 -9.09
CA PRO A 158 -18.08 24.21 -9.19
C PRO A 158 -18.45 22.72 -9.10
N ALA A 159 -17.64 21.88 -9.67
CA ALA A 159 -17.77 20.43 -9.53
C ALA A 159 -17.64 20.01 -8.06
N PRO A 160 -18.33 18.96 -7.63
CA PRO A 160 -18.09 18.37 -6.31
C PRO A 160 -16.67 17.80 -6.25
N TYR A 161 -16.07 17.80 -5.06
CA TYR A 161 -14.72 17.29 -4.87
C TYR A 161 -14.53 16.68 -3.49
N ILE A 162 -13.51 15.82 -3.37
CA ILE A 162 -13.13 15.13 -2.13
C ILE A 162 -11.80 15.70 -1.64
N LYS A 163 -11.69 15.92 -0.32
CA LYS A 163 -10.42 16.21 0.36
C LYS A 163 -10.16 15.20 1.46
N TYR A 164 -8.90 14.91 1.68
CA TYR A 164 -8.39 14.17 2.83
C TYR A 164 -7.79 15.15 3.83
N ASP A 165 -8.17 15.02 5.11
CA ASP A 165 -7.56 15.73 6.21
C ASP A 165 -6.56 14.81 6.94
N PRO A 166 -5.25 15.09 6.91
CA PRO A 166 -4.25 14.26 7.56
C PRO A 166 -4.28 14.33 9.10
N ILE A 167 -4.97 15.31 9.70
CA ILE A 167 -5.08 15.45 11.15
C ILE A 167 -6.17 14.55 11.69
N THR A 168 -7.36 14.63 11.11
CA THR A 168 -8.52 13.80 11.50
C THR A 168 -8.51 12.44 10.83
N GLN A 169 -7.72 12.26 9.77
CA GLN A 169 -7.67 11.07 8.91
C GLN A 169 -9.01 10.75 8.24
N LEU A 170 -9.84 11.76 8.02
CA LEU A 170 -11.14 11.64 7.39
C LEU A 170 -11.13 12.21 5.98
N PHE A 171 -11.98 11.63 5.12
CA PHE A 171 -12.35 12.25 3.86
C PHE A 171 -13.61 13.10 4.04
N SER A 172 -13.67 14.19 3.28
CA SER A 172 -14.86 15.04 3.19
C SER A 172 -15.22 15.32 1.74
N ILE A 173 -16.51 15.26 1.42
CA ILE A 173 -17.07 15.67 0.12
C ILE A 173 -17.55 17.10 0.25
N TYR A 174 -17.10 17.93 -0.68
CA TYR A 174 -17.49 19.32 -0.84
C TYR A 174 -18.34 19.46 -2.09
N SER A 175 -19.51 20.08 -1.97
CA SER A 175 -20.44 20.22 -3.10
C SER A 175 -21.33 21.45 -2.95
N PRO A 176 -21.71 22.16 -4.03
CA PRO A 176 -22.66 23.25 -3.97
C PRO A 176 -24.01 22.82 -3.39
N ASN A 177 -24.46 23.53 -2.34
CA ASN A 177 -25.68 23.18 -1.61
C ASN A 177 -26.93 23.27 -2.47
N ASN A 178 -27.05 24.31 -3.29
CA ASN A 178 -28.17 24.54 -4.19
C ASN A 178 -28.34 23.52 -5.31
N VAL A 179 -27.33 22.65 -5.52
CA VAL A 179 -27.31 21.63 -6.59
C VAL A 179 -27.35 20.21 -6.04
N PHE A 180 -26.59 19.92 -4.98
CA PHE A 180 -26.36 18.54 -4.53
C PHE A 180 -27.15 18.16 -3.28
N ASN A 181 -27.77 19.12 -2.58
CA ASN A 181 -28.53 18.81 -1.38
C ASN A 181 -29.87 18.15 -1.73
N GLN A 182 -30.06 16.92 -1.24
CA GLN A 182 -31.21 16.08 -1.55
C GLN A 182 -32.52 16.53 -0.87
N ASN A 183 -32.50 17.58 -0.07
CA ASN A 183 -33.73 18.25 0.41
C ASN A 183 -34.36 19.16 -0.66
N PHE A 184 -33.65 19.48 -1.76
CA PHE A 184 -34.22 20.22 -2.88
C PHE A 184 -35.01 19.33 -3.85
N ALA A 185 -35.89 19.92 -4.64
CA ALA A 185 -36.83 19.18 -5.50
C ALA A 185 -36.16 18.41 -6.66
N SER A 186 -34.99 18.84 -7.11
CA SER A 186 -34.27 18.23 -8.24
C SER A 186 -32.76 18.29 -8.01
N PRO A 187 -32.23 17.51 -7.08
CA PRO A 187 -30.81 17.52 -6.81
C PRO A 187 -30.03 16.72 -7.85
N VAL A 188 -28.77 17.07 -8.06
CA VAL A 188 -27.79 16.15 -8.66
C VAL A 188 -27.35 15.17 -7.59
N VAL A 189 -27.35 13.90 -7.92
CA VAL A 189 -27.03 12.82 -6.97
C VAL A 189 -25.70 12.16 -7.37
N ILE A 190 -24.84 11.96 -6.38
CA ILE A 190 -23.52 11.32 -6.54
C ILE A 190 -23.65 9.85 -6.16
N TYR A 191 -23.10 8.96 -7.00
CA TYR A 191 -22.99 7.54 -6.68
C TYR A 191 -21.57 7.06 -6.89
N PHE A 192 -21.16 6.13 -6.06
CA PHE A 192 -19.93 5.36 -6.22
C PHE A 192 -20.26 3.91 -6.52
N ASN A 193 -19.44 3.24 -7.34
CA ASN A 193 -19.52 1.80 -7.42
C ASN A 193 -18.97 1.14 -6.13
N GLY A 194 -19.26 -0.13 -5.92
CA GLY A 194 -18.89 -0.85 -4.70
C GLY A 194 -17.38 -0.76 -4.36
N PRO A 195 -16.45 -1.02 -5.31
CA PRO A 195 -15.03 -0.89 -5.04
C PRO A 195 -14.58 0.50 -4.57
N LEU A 196 -15.11 1.57 -5.21
CA LEU A 196 -14.75 2.94 -4.81
C LEU A 196 -15.36 3.28 -3.44
N TYR A 197 -16.63 2.90 -3.22
CA TYR A 197 -17.28 3.15 -1.92
C TYR A 197 -16.56 2.42 -0.78
N THR A 198 -16.03 1.24 -1.00
CA THR A 198 -15.23 0.53 0.03
C THR A 198 -14.10 1.41 0.55
N LEU A 199 -13.38 2.13 -0.33
CA LEU A 199 -12.30 3.03 0.06
C LEU A 199 -12.81 4.32 0.74
N PHE A 200 -14.04 4.73 0.44
CA PHE A 200 -14.72 5.89 1.02
C PHE A 200 -15.90 5.51 1.91
N SER A 201 -15.88 4.32 2.49
CA SER A 201 -16.91 3.89 3.44
C SER A 201 -17.05 4.88 4.60
N TYR A 202 -18.16 4.79 5.31
CA TYR A 202 -18.56 5.71 6.36
C TYR A 202 -19.02 7.11 5.90
N PHE A 203 -19.12 7.37 4.58
CA PHE A 203 -20.05 8.39 4.13
C PHE A 203 -21.47 7.87 4.24
N PRO A 204 -22.45 8.67 4.70
CA PRO A 204 -23.87 8.30 4.64
C PRO A 204 -24.28 7.93 3.22
N ALA A 205 -24.72 6.70 3.01
CA ALA A 205 -25.09 6.20 1.69
C ALA A 205 -26.19 5.16 1.73
N TYR A 206 -26.92 5.04 0.63
CA TYR A 206 -27.87 3.96 0.37
C TYR A 206 -27.39 3.10 -0.78
N THR A 207 -27.54 1.79 -0.66
CA THR A 207 -27.39 0.90 -1.81
C THR A 207 -28.66 0.98 -2.67
N VAL A 208 -28.51 1.33 -3.93
CA VAL A 208 -29.60 1.45 -4.88
C VAL A 208 -29.29 0.67 -6.16
N ASP A 209 -30.34 0.18 -6.81
CA ASP A 209 -30.21 -0.36 -8.16
C ASP A 209 -30.43 0.81 -9.16
N LEU A 210 -29.37 1.12 -9.91
CA LEU A 210 -29.43 2.09 -11.00
C LEU A 210 -29.14 1.37 -12.32
N ASN A 211 -30.18 1.11 -13.11
CA ASN A 211 -30.08 0.40 -14.40
C ASN A 211 -29.43 -0.99 -14.32
N GLY A 212 -29.72 -1.76 -13.27
CA GLY A 212 -29.11 -3.08 -13.04
C GLY A 212 -27.75 -3.07 -12.39
N LEU A 213 -27.27 -1.89 -11.95
CA LEU A 213 -26.01 -1.73 -11.22
C LEU A 213 -26.28 -1.41 -9.76
N ALA A 214 -25.75 -2.24 -8.85
CA ALA A 214 -25.79 -1.95 -7.42
C ALA A 214 -24.76 -0.85 -7.09
N LEU A 215 -25.24 0.39 -6.89
CA LEU A 215 -24.42 1.56 -6.62
C LEU A 215 -24.67 2.09 -5.20
N GLN A 216 -23.72 2.82 -4.67
CA GLN A 216 -23.80 3.50 -3.39
C GLN A 216 -24.16 4.98 -3.63
N GLN A 217 -25.40 5.34 -3.36
CA GLN A 217 -25.88 6.72 -3.41
C GLN A 217 -25.36 7.49 -2.20
N ILE A 218 -24.53 8.49 -2.41
CA ILE A 218 -24.06 9.36 -1.33
C ILE A 218 -25.20 10.29 -0.91
N VAL A 219 -25.52 10.31 0.37
CA VAL A 219 -26.63 11.09 0.93
C VAL A 219 -26.09 12.43 1.44
N ILE A 220 -26.47 13.52 0.76
CA ILE A 220 -26.10 14.90 1.16
C ILE A 220 -27.39 15.64 1.50
N THR A 221 -27.58 15.97 2.77
CA THR A 221 -28.78 16.66 3.28
C THR A 221 -28.37 17.75 4.28
N THR A 222 -29.30 18.65 4.61
CA THR A 222 -29.08 19.66 5.66
C THR A 222 -28.83 19.06 7.04
N ASN A 223 -29.20 17.80 7.27
CA ASN A 223 -29.07 17.14 8.57
C ASN A 223 -27.71 16.46 8.78
N ASN A 224 -27.00 16.11 7.69
CA ASN A 224 -25.73 15.37 7.75
C ASN A 224 -24.55 16.09 7.12
N SER A 225 -24.76 17.31 6.65
CA SER A 225 -23.70 18.15 6.08
C SER A 225 -23.74 19.56 6.66
N VAL A 226 -22.60 20.24 6.64
CA VAL A 226 -22.45 21.63 7.10
C VAL A 226 -22.32 22.51 5.86
N VAL A 227 -23.15 23.56 5.79
CA VAL A 227 -23.09 24.57 4.71
C VAL A 227 -22.27 25.75 5.19
N ASP A 228 -21.25 26.13 4.44
CA ASP A 228 -20.45 27.31 4.73
C ASP A 228 -21.08 28.61 4.17
N SER A 229 -20.43 29.76 4.45
CA SER A 229 -20.90 31.06 3.97
C SER A 229 -20.87 31.25 2.46
N SER A 230 -20.14 30.41 1.74
CA SER A 230 -20.09 30.38 0.27
C SER A 230 -21.13 29.46 -0.36
N GLY A 231 -21.95 28.80 0.44
CA GLY A 231 -22.98 27.88 -0.03
C GLY A 231 -22.47 26.48 -0.40
N ILE A 232 -21.30 26.12 0.10
CA ILE A 232 -20.73 24.77 -0.12
C ILE A 232 -21.10 23.85 1.05
N ASN A 233 -21.70 22.72 0.74
CA ASN A 233 -21.88 21.61 1.68
C ASN A 233 -20.56 20.91 1.93
N THR A 234 -20.28 20.58 3.18
CA THR A 234 -19.22 19.67 3.60
C THR A 234 -19.83 18.46 4.27
N LEU A 235 -19.73 17.30 3.62
CA LEU A 235 -20.10 16.00 4.17
C LEU A 235 -18.83 15.25 4.56
N THR A 236 -18.63 15.02 5.85
CA THR A 236 -17.45 14.32 6.38
C THR A 236 -17.79 12.88 6.76
N GLN A 237 -16.88 11.95 6.56
CA GLN A 237 -17.03 10.56 7.04
C GLN A 237 -17.25 10.54 8.56
N GLU A 238 -18.07 9.60 9.03
CA GLU A 238 -18.29 9.36 10.46
C GLU A 238 -17.06 8.72 11.14
N THR A 239 -16.35 7.89 10.40
CA THR A 239 -15.14 7.18 10.86
C THR A 239 -14.13 7.10 9.73
N SER A 240 -12.86 7.03 10.07
CA SER A 240 -11.78 6.90 9.09
C SER A 240 -11.86 5.54 8.35
N SER A 241 -11.74 5.61 7.02
CA SER A 241 -11.66 4.44 6.15
C SER A 241 -10.24 4.14 5.66
N ILE A 242 -9.23 4.85 6.18
CA ILE A 242 -7.85 4.74 5.65
C ILE A 242 -7.24 3.34 5.80
N ASN A 243 -7.67 2.56 6.79
CA ASN A 243 -7.29 1.15 6.96
C ASN A 243 -7.73 0.26 5.79
N LEU A 244 -8.75 0.66 5.03
CA LEU A 244 -9.26 -0.10 3.89
C LEU A 244 -8.45 0.18 2.60
N PHE A 245 -7.64 1.22 2.59
CA PHE A 245 -6.71 1.49 1.49
C PHE A 245 -5.54 0.52 1.48
N SER A 246 -5.03 0.17 2.66
CA SER A 246 -3.82 -0.59 2.76
C SER A 246 -3.99 -2.04 2.31
N GLN A 247 -3.26 -2.38 1.28
CA GLN A 247 -3.06 -3.77 0.86
C GLN A 247 -1.83 -4.40 1.51
N VAL A 248 -1.03 -3.60 2.21
CA VAL A 248 0.18 -4.07 2.90
C VAL A 248 -0.16 -4.39 4.34
N ILE A 249 0.03 -5.66 4.74
CA ILE A 249 -0.29 -6.13 6.09
C ILE A 249 0.95 -6.32 6.98
N SER A 250 2.10 -6.61 6.37
CA SER A 250 3.34 -6.80 7.11
C SER A 250 4.58 -6.48 6.28
N ILE A 251 5.69 -6.23 6.97
CA ILE A 251 7.03 -6.19 6.41
C ILE A 251 7.72 -7.52 6.70
N CYS A 252 8.30 -8.12 5.66
CA CYS A 252 9.07 -9.35 5.78
C CYS A 252 10.54 -9.09 5.47
N ILE A 253 11.42 -9.64 6.30
CA ILE A 253 12.87 -9.62 6.09
C ILE A 253 13.32 -11.04 5.82
N THR A 254 13.99 -11.26 4.70
CA THR A 254 14.46 -12.59 4.27
C THR A 254 15.96 -12.59 4.02
N SER A 255 16.57 -13.78 4.11
CA SER A 255 17.93 -14.03 3.70
C SER A 255 18.01 -15.36 2.93
N GLN A 256 18.96 -15.46 2.00
CA GLN A 256 19.27 -16.70 1.29
C GLN A 256 20.54 -17.36 1.85
N PHE A 257 21.47 -16.57 2.37
CA PHE A 257 22.77 -17.08 2.85
C PHE A 257 22.75 -17.45 4.33
N LEU A 258 21.89 -16.84 5.13
CA LEU A 258 21.74 -17.29 6.52
C LEU A 258 21.22 -18.73 6.56
N PRO A 259 21.96 -19.66 7.18
CA PRO A 259 21.63 -21.07 7.22
C PRO A 259 20.54 -21.33 8.26
N VAL A 260 19.29 -20.93 7.97
CA VAL A 260 18.11 -21.17 8.79
C VAL A 260 17.16 -22.14 8.10
N ILE A 261 16.28 -22.76 8.86
CA ILE A 261 15.22 -23.60 8.29
C ILE A 261 14.26 -22.73 7.48
N LYS A 262 14.02 -23.10 6.23
CA LYS A 262 13.09 -22.39 5.36
C LYS A 262 11.68 -22.43 5.95
N SER A 263 11.17 -21.29 6.37
CA SER A 263 9.94 -21.18 7.14
C SER A 263 8.69 -20.96 6.28
N GLN A 264 8.85 -20.55 5.03
CA GLN A 264 7.70 -20.24 4.20
C GLN A 264 7.93 -20.57 2.71
N ILE A 265 6.85 -21.04 2.11
CA ILE A 265 6.71 -21.24 0.67
C ILE A 265 5.63 -20.27 0.21
N PHE A 266 5.90 -19.53 -0.86
CA PHE A 266 4.88 -18.69 -1.48
C PHE A 266 4.97 -18.76 -3.00
N ASN A 267 3.83 -18.56 -3.64
CA ASN A 267 3.73 -18.43 -5.10
C ASN A 267 3.29 -17.00 -5.42
N PRO A 268 3.90 -16.32 -6.40
CA PRO A 268 3.31 -15.12 -6.97
C PRO A 268 1.93 -15.47 -7.53
N LYS A 269 1.00 -14.52 -7.43
CA LYS A 269 -0.38 -14.73 -7.83
C LYS A 269 -0.80 -13.68 -8.85
N LEU A 270 -1.64 -14.10 -9.78
CA LEU A 270 -2.32 -13.21 -10.72
C LEU A 270 -3.80 -13.09 -10.34
N TYR A 271 -4.38 -11.93 -10.62
CA TYR A 271 -5.79 -11.66 -10.38
C TYR A 271 -6.56 -11.52 -11.68
N TYR A 272 -7.67 -12.24 -11.77
CA TYR A 272 -8.59 -12.14 -12.88
C TYR A 272 -10.03 -12.19 -12.35
N GLY A 273 -10.81 -11.12 -12.56
CA GLY A 273 -12.22 -11.08 -12.16
C GLY A 273 -12.49 -11.42 -10.69
N GLY A 274 -11.54 -11.10 -9.78
CA GLY A 274 -11.63 -11.43 -8.36
C GLY A 274 -11.18 -12.85 -7.99
N VAL A 275 -10.76 -13.67 -8.97
CA VAL A 275 -10.19 -14.98 -8.74
C VAL A 275 -8.67 -14.88 -8.71
N VAL A 276 -8.06 -15.50 -7.71
CA VAL A 276 -6.60 -15.57 -7.55
C VAL A 276 -6.11 -16.86 -8.16
N GLU A 277 -5.23 -16.77 -9.15
CA GLU A 277 -4.59 -17.94 -9.74
C GLU A 277 -3.08 -17.95 -9.47
N PRO A 278 -2.49 -19.11 -9.12
CA PRO A 278 -1.05 -19.21 -8.94
C PRO A 278 -0.32 -19.04 -10.29
N LEU A 279 0.69 -18.17 -10.32
CA LEU A 279 1.57 -17.98 -11.46
C LEU A 279 2.51 -19.15 -11.58
N ASN A 280 2.24 -20.08 -12.48
CA ASN A 280 3.09 -21.24 -12.76
C ASN A 280 3.60 -21.99 -11.51
N ASN A 281 3.99 -23.22 -11.62
CA ASN A 281 4.46 -24.10 -10.55
C ASN A 281 5.77 -23.66 -9.85
N ASN A 282 6.19 -22.40 -9.94
CA ASN A 282 7.40 -21.88 -9.29
C ASN A 282 7.14 -21.52 -7.84
N THR A 283 7.02 -22.53 -7.01
CA THR A 283 7.04 -22.40 -5.55
C THR A 283 8.42 -21.90 -5.13
N GLN A 284 8.51 -20.70 -4.54
CA GLN A 284 9.74 -20.19 -3.98
C GLN A 284 9.70 -20.36 -2.47
N SER A 285 10.69 -21.07 -1.92
CA SER A 285 10.90 -21.12 -0.48
C SER A 285 11.86 -20.00 -0.08
N ARG A 286 11.52 -19.28 0.99
CA ARG A 286 12.35 -18.21 1.53
C ARG A 286 12.57 -18.38 3.03
N ASN A 287 13.76 -17.97 3.49
CA ASN A 287 14.08 -17.92 4.91
C ASN A 287 13.57 -16.59 5.46
N ILE A 288 12.39 -16.59 6.09
CA ILE A 288 11.85 -15.40 6.74
C ILE A 288 12.48 -15.27 8.12
N LEU A 289 13.24 -14.21 8.32
CA LEU A 289 13.89 -13.90 9.59
C LEU A 289 12.97 -13.12 10.52
N LEU A 290 12.17 -12.24 9.94
CA LEU A 290 11.17 -11.44 10.64
C LEU A 290 9.97 -11.20 9.73
N GLU A 291 8.78 -11.31 10.30
CA GLU A 291 7.57 -10.74 9.76
C GLU A 291 6.96 -9.81 10.82
N TYR A 292 6.80 -8.55 10.46
CA TYR A 292 6.31 -7.49 11.34
C TYR A 292 4.99 -6.96 10.79
N SER A 293 3.91 -7.13 11.58
CA SER A 293 2.58 -6.62 11.22
C SER A 293 2.52 -5.10 11.28
N LEU A 294 1.83 -4.49 10.31
CA LEU A 294 1.67 -3.04 10.19
C LEU A 294 0.31 -2.54 10.71
N GLU A 295 -0.52 -3.41 11.31
CA GLU A 295 -1.89 -3.08 11.69
C GLU A 295 -2.04 -1.73 12.41
N ASP A 296 -1.06 -1.35 13.24
CA ASP A 296 -1.07 -0.09 13.98
C ASP A 296 -0.13 1.00 13.39
N ASN A 297 0.72 0.68 12.39
CA ASN A 297 1.84 1.54 11.99
C ASN A 297 1.77 2.09 10.57
N ILE A 298 0.77 1.71 9.80
CA ILE A 298 0.68 2.06 8.38
C ILE A 298 0.54 3.56 8.12
N TYR A 299 0.17 4.32 9.13
CA TYR A 299 -0.13 5.76 9.06
C TYR A 299 1.03 6.64 9.49
N TYR A 300 2.11 6.07 10.04
CA TYR A 300 3.27 6.82 10.46
C TYR A 300 4.28 6.97 9.33
N LYS A 301 4.98 8.11 9.30
CA LYS A 301 6.04 8.37 8.30
C LYS A 301 7.18 7.38 8.36
N ASN A 302 7.42 6.79 9.52
CA ASN A 302 8.46 5.79 9.74
C ASN A 302 7.84 4.52 10.32
N ILE A 303 8.15 3.40 9.72
CA ILE A 303 7.86 2.08 10.25
C ILE A 303 9.05 1.69 11.12
N VAL A 304 8.81 1.57 12.42
CA VAL A 304 9.86 1.22 13.38
C VAL A 304 9.49 -0.06 14.10
N TYR A 305 10.33 -1.08 13.96
CA TYR A 305 10.29 -2.26 14.79
C TYR A 305 11.38 -2.15 15.86
N ASN A 306 10.98 -2.04 17.12
CA ASN A 306 11.86 -2.00 18.27
C ASN A 306 11.16 -2.74 19.41
N PRO A 307 11.29 -4.09 19.47
CA PRO A 307 10.56 -4.89 20.44
C PRO A 307 11.01 -4.58 21.87
N THR A 308 10.03 -4.38 22.76
CA THR A 308 10.25 -4.12 24.21
C THR A 308 10.32 -5.40 25.03
N ALA A 309 9.99 -6.55 24.43
CA ALA A 309 9.97 -7.87 25.07
C ALA A 309 11.06 -8.78 24.46
N GLN A 310 11.02 -10.07 24.81
CA GLN A 310 11.96 -11.06 24.27
C GLN A 310 11.96 -11.02 22.73
N TYR A 311 13.15 -10.89 22.14
CA TYR A 311 13.32 -10.95 20.71
C TYR A 311 12.84 -12.29 20.14
N ARG A 312 12.19 -12.23 18.98
CA ARG A 312 11.97 -13.44 18.18
C ARG A 312 13.33 -13.90 17.68
N VAL A 313 13.71 -15.09 18.07
CA VAL A 313 14.99 -15.68 17.62
C VAL A 313 14.72 -16.74 16.57
N PHE A 314 15.59 -16.81 15.59
CA PHE A 314 15.67 -17.90 14.64
C PHE A 314 16.97 -18.70 14.89
N GLU A 315 16.89 -20.00 14.72
CA GLU A 315 18.02 -20.89 14.93
C GLU A 315 18.86 -20.99 13.68
N LEU A 316 20.18 -20.73 13.81
CA LEU A 316 21.10 -21.00 12.74
C LEU A 316 21.48 -22.49 12.73
N THR A 317 21.61 -23.03 11.53
CA THR A 317 21.96 -24.43 11.26
C THR A 317 23.23 -24.49 10.42
N GLY A 318 23.90 -25.64 10.42
CA GLY A 318 25.10 -25.88 9.60
C GLY A 318 26.40 -25.48 10.28
N GLU A 319 27.42 -26.28 10.00
CA GLU A 319 28.77 -26.19 10.59
C GLU A 319 29.72 -25.30 9.76
N ASN A 320 29.36 -25.01 8.50
CA ASN A 320 30.19 -24.23 7.61
C ASN A 320 30.29 -22.77 8.03
N PRO A 321 31.47 -22.16 8.05
CA PRO A 321 31.63 -20.74 8.38
C PRO A 321 30.79 -19.84 7.47
N LEU A 322 30.19 -18.81 8.05
CA LEU A 322 29.34 -17.84 7.37
C LEU A 322 30.16 -16.65 6.87
N PHE A 323 30.41 -16.57 5.57
CA PHE A 323 31.17 -15.49 4.92
C PHE A 323 30.27 -14.44 4.27
N ASN A 324 29.06 -14.83 3.90
CA ASN A 324 28.14 -14.00 3.12
C ASN A 324 26.90 -13.70 3.93
N LEU A 325 26.46 -12.46 3.87
CA LEU A 325 25.18 -12.01 4.41
C LEU A 325 24.40 -11.29 3.34
N ASP A 326 23.14 -11.63 3.22
CA ASP A 326 22.19 -10.92 2.39
C ASP A 326 20.91 -10.66 3.17
N PHE A 327 20.30 -9.52 2.93
CA PHE A 327 18.96 -9.21 3.42
C PHE A 327 18.15 -8.63 2.27
N LYS A 328 16.93 -9.16 2.09
CA LYS A 328 15.94 -8.61 1.17
C LYS A 328 14.71 -8.23 1.96
N PHE A 329 14.15 -7.08 1.60
CA PHE A 329 13.03 -6.48 2.31
C PHE A 329 11.81 -6.50 1.40
N TRP A 330 10.69 -6.96 1.98
CA TRP A 330 9.45 -7.20 1.28
C TRP A 330 8.29 -6.63 2.09
N TYR A 331 7.25 -6.20 1.44
CA TYR A 331 5.96 -6.08 2.09
C TYR A 331 5.04 -7.23 1.65
N ARG A 332 4.24 -7.72 2.60
CA ARG A 332 3.22 -8.72 2.34
C ARG A 332 1.91 -8.02 2.10
N THR A 333 1.22 -8.39 1.02
CA THR A 333 -0.11 -7.90 0.71
C THR A 333 -1.18 -8.70 1.46
N VAL A 334 -2.40 -8.16 1.51
CA VAL A 334 -3.59 -8.87 2.05
C VAL A 334 -3.87 -10.20 1.33
N PHE A 335 -3.34 -10.37 0.15
CA PHE A 335 -3.45 -11.58 -0.65
C PHE A 335 -2.36 -12.62 -0.33
N GLY A 336 -1.43 -12.29 0.56
CA GLY A 336 -0.34 -13.16 1.00
C GLY A 336 0.91 -13.09 0.13
N ASP A 337 0.93 -12.27 -0.93
CA ASP A 337 2.08 -12.11 -1.80
C ASP A 337 3.17 -11.29 -1.13
N LEU A 338 4.44 -11.60 -1.46
CA LEU A 338 5.60 -10.81 -1.08
C LEU A 338 6.04 -9.95 -2.25
N GLU A 339 5.95 -8.64 -2.07
CA GLU A 339 6.42 -7.66 -3.05
C GLU A 339 7.72 -6.99 -2.56
N PRO A 340 8.72 -6.79 -3.42
CA PRO A 340 9.97 -6.18 -3.00
C PRO A 340 9.77 -4.70 -2.66
N ILE A 341 10.47 -4.24 -1.62
CA ILE A 341 10.49 -2.81 -1.26
C ILE A 341 11.51 -2.11 -2.14
N TYR A 342 11.11 -0.96 -2.70
CA TYR A 342 11.99 -0.05 -3.44
C TYR A 342 12.14 1.25 -2.66
N LEU A 343 13.38 1.67 -2.48
CA LEU A 343 13.71 2.93 -1.84
C LEU A 343 13.68 4.06 -2.86
N ASN A 344 12.91 5.08 -2.59
CA ASN A 344 12.91 6.31 -3.37
C ASN A 344 14.20 7.10 -3.16
N SER A 345 14.51 8.03 -4.07
CA SER A 345 15.68 8.88 -3.94
C SER A 345 15.67 9.67 -2.63
N GLY A 346 16.78 9.61 -1.90
CA GLY A 346 16.95 10.27 -0.61
C GLY A 346 16.38 9.51 0.60
N THR A 347 15.83 8.30 0.41
CA THR A 347 15.32 7.48 1.51
C THR A 347 16.32 6.39 1.92
N TYR A 348 16.13 5.86 3.10
CA TYR A 348 16.96 4.79 3.65
C TYR A 348 16.16 3.84 4.52
N LEU A 349 16.73 2.66 4.69
CA LEU A 349 16.28 1.61 5.58
C LEU A 349 17.45 1.21 6.47
N SER A 350 17.19 0.95 7.73
CA SER A 350 18.19 0.44 8.66
C SER A 350 17.72 -0.83 9.36
N LEU A 351 18.65 -1.75 9.56
CA LEU A 351 18.42 -3.03 10.21
C LEU A 351 19.55 -3.29 11.21
N LYS A 352 19.19 -3.62 12.45
CA LYS A 352 20.13 -4.17 13.43
C LYS A 352 19.80 -5.64 13.65
N ILE A 353 20.77 -6.51 13.42
CA ILE A 353 20.68 -7.93 13.68
C ILE A 353 21.63 -8.32 14.81
N GLY A 354 21.16 -9.11 15.76
CA GLY A 354 21.95 -9.67 16.85
C GLY A 354 22.15 -11.17 16.66
N PHE A 355 23.37 -11.63 16.99
CA PHE A 355 23.71 -13.04 17.04
C PHE A 355 24.10 -13.40 18.49
N PHE A 356 23.42 -14.39 19.03
CA PHE A 356 23.51 -14.77 20.44
C PHE A 356 23.96 -16.23 20.53
N ARG A 357 25.06 -16.51 21.20
CA ARG A 357 25.52 -17.88 21.41
C ARG A 357 24.47 -18.64 22.25
N LYS A 358 24.11 -19.84 21.85
CA LYS A 358 22.97 -20.61 22.41
C LYS A 358 23.12 -20.88 23.91
N ASP A 359 24.34 -21.14 24.39
CA ASP A 359 24.63 -21.36 25.79
C ASP A 359 24.45 -20.07 26.62
N TYR A 360 24.88 -18.93 26.08
CA TYR A 360 24.70 -17.62 26.72
C TYR A 360 23.23 -17.20 26.73
N TYR A 361 22.51 -17.39 25.64
CA TYR A 361 21.09 -17.05 25.54
C TYR A 361 20.24 -17.83 26.53
N LYS A 362 20.55 -19.12 26.77
CA LYS A 362 19.88 -19.95 27.79
C LYS A 362 20.11 -19.41 29.22
N LYS A 363 21.31 -18.90 29.50
CA LYS A 363 21.60 -18.27 30.82
C LYS A 363 20.79 -17.00 31.02
N LEU A 364 20.72 -16.11 29.99
CA LEU A 364 19.90 -14.90 30.06
C LEU A 364 18.42 -15.19 30.32
N LYS A 365 17.87 -16.23 29.69
CA LYS A 365 16.47 -16.61 29.85
C LYS A 365 16.12 -17.15 31.23
N ASN A 366 17.09 -17.73 31.94
CA ASN A 366 16.89 -18.28 33.28
C ASN A 366 17.06 -17.24 34.41
N HIS A 367 17.52 -16.02 34.08
CA HIS A 367 17.71 -14.92 35.03
C HIS A 367 16.62 -13.83 34.93
N ASN A 368 15.73 -13.93 33.97
CA ASN A 368 14.50 -13.11 33.83
C ASN A 368 13.24 -13.93 34.12
#